data_9c1ff01d92e8f6b806f2dee7eb418d0c
#
_entry.id   9c1ff01d92e8f6b806f2dee7eb418d0c
#
_cell.length_a   1.000
_cell.length_b   1.000
_cell.length_c   1.000
_cell.angle_alpha   90.00
_cell.angle_beta   90.00
_cell.angle_gamma   90.00
#
_symmetry.space_group_name_H-M   'P 1'
#
loop_
_entity.id
_entity.type
_entity.pdbx_description
1 polymer ?
#
loop_
_entity_poly.entity_id
_entity_poly.type
_entity_poly.pdbx_seq_one_letter_code
_entity_poly.pdbx_strand_id
1 'polypeptide(L)'
;MKKMIFTAAMMLASAAAMAQSGTFQIKGNVEGLPDSLVAMIGRKTENIEVKKKKFVYSKNFDKPQWVYLCDQKVIKSGKFQANRVFAIPGETIEMKGNFTEGVDIKGGKFYQEQELMDEYIGQAYKDIKALWKWYSDNVNDSNRDSIEKVVDERMEPLRKKYAADLLIYAKQHSDQECIALLIDKLDDVKYKETLISLMADNVKNGRMKAYYEPIFESAKKRAEMEEKAKVVQASGVEAPDFTLNDINGKPFSLSSLRGKYVVIDFWGSWCIWCIKGMPKMKEYYEKYKGKFEILGVDCNDTEAKWKAAVEKHQLPWIHVYNPKGSDVLDKYAVQGFPTKIVIGPDGKIVKTIVGEDPAFYTLLDEVLGK
;
A
#
# COMPACT_ATOMS: atom_id res chain seq x y z
N MET A 1 55.14 21.51 45.58
CA MET A 1 53.85 20.79 45.62
C MET A 1 53.01 21.22 44.42
N LYS A 2 53.08 20.45 43.30
CA LYS A 2 52.31 20.71 42.08
C LYS A 2 51.02 19.89 42.15
N LYS A 3 49.89 20.53 42.20
CA LYS A 3 48.59 19.92 42.08
C LYS A 3 48.33 19.58 40.61
N MET A 4 48.29 18.30 40.28
CA MET A 4 47.78 17.79 39.00
C MET A 4 46.25 17.82 39.07
N ILE A 5 45.65 18.63 38.20
CA ILE A 5 44.21 18.64 37.94
C ILE A 5 43.95 17.58 36.86
N PHE A 6 43.31 16.46 37.23
CA PHE A 6 42.76 15.48 36.26
C PHE A 6 41.45 16.04 35.71
N THR A 7 41.47 16.50 34.48
CA THR A 7 40.25 16.79 33.74
C THR A 7 39.78 15.49 33.11
N ALA A 8 38.74 14.89 33.67
CA ALA A 8 38.03 13.78 33.06
C ALA A 8 37.20 14.35 31.87
N ALA A 9 37.66 14.14 30.64
CA ALA A 9 36.87 14.35 29.46
C ALA A 9 35.80 13.23 29.38
N MET A 10 34.55 13.56 29.74
CA MET A 10 33.39 12.74 29.38
C MET A 10 33.24 12.80 27.85
N MET A 11 33.69 11.79 27.14
CA MET A 11 33.25 11.55 25.78
C MET A 11 31.80 11.09 25.84
N LEU A 12 30.87 11.98 25.56
CA LEU A 12 29.52 11.65 25.14
C LEU A 12 29.64 10.96 23.76
N ALA A 13 29.72 9.66 23.78
CA ALA A 13 29.48 8.84 22.59
C ALA A 13 28.01 8.99 22.27
N SER A 14 27.68 9.87 21.32
CA SER A 14 26.42 9.83 20.60
C SER A 14 26.39 8.51 19.84
N ALA A 15 25.80 7.48 20.45
CA ALA A 15 25.44 6.26 19.73
C ALA A 15 24.37 6.66 18.73
N ALA A 16 24.76 7.04 17.52
CA ALA A 16 23.88 7.00 16.37
C ALA A 16 23.37 5.55 16.32
N ALA A 17 22.05 5.37 16.47
CA ALA A 17 21.40 4.08 16.34
C ALA A 17 21.53 3.63 14.88
N MET A 18 22.70 3.12 14.53
CA MET A 18 22.91 2.43 13.24
C MET A 18 22.03 1.19 13.30
N ALA A 19 21.22 1.00 12.27
CA ALA A 19 20.49 -0.24 12.07
C ALA A 19 21.48 -1.40 12.22
N GLN A 20 21.34 -2.17 13.30
CA GLN A 20 22.32 -3.20 13.65
C GLN A 20 22.12 -4.35 12.68
N SER A 21 22.98 -4.47 11.66
CA SER A 21 22.97 -5.63 10.77
C SER A 21 23.31 -6.89 11.57
N GLY A 22 22.65 -8.00 11.26
CA GLY A 22 22.91 -9.24 11.96
C GLY A 22 22.16 -10.43 11.37
N THR A 23 22.63 -11.62 11.72
CA THR A 23 22.01 -12.86 11.26
C THR A 23 20.77 -13.17 12.11
N PHE A 24 19.61 -13.13 11.47
CA PHE A 24 18.38 -13.65 12.06
C PHE A 24 18.23 -15.14 11.75
N GLN A 25 17.78 -15.92 12.73
CA GLN A 25 17.62 -17.37 12.58
C GLN A 25 16.24 -17.84 13.06
N ILE A 26 15.62 -18.75 12.29
CA ILE A 26 14.43 -19.52 12.69
C ILE A 26 14.82 -20.98 12.83
N LYS A 27 14.55 -21.59 13.99
CA LYS A 27 14.66 -23.02 14.24
C LYS A 27 13.25 -23.60 14.32
N GLY A 28 12.78 -24.20 13.22
CA GLY A 28 11.44 -24.77 13.13
C GLY A 28 11.42 -26.25 13.49
N ASN A 29 10.44 -26.65 14.31
CA ASN A 29 10.01 -28.02 14.53
C ASN A 29 8.48 -28.02 14.47
N VAL A 30 7.95 -28.10 13.23
CA VAL A 30 6.56 -27.77 12.90
C VAL A 30 5.94 -28.94 12.13
N GLU A 31 4.74 -29.32 12.51
CA GLU A 31 3.96 -30.32 11.80
C GLU A 31 3.32 -29.74 10.54
N GLY A 32 3.05 -30.58 9.55
CA GLY A 32 2.39 -30.15 8.32
C GLY A 32 3.23 -29.21 7.43
N LEU A 33 4.56 -29.19 7.60
CA LEU A 33 5.44 -28.41 6.71
C LEU A 33 5.34 -28.90 5.27
N PRO A 34 5.20 -28.00 4.29
CA PRO A 34 5.24 -28.36 2.89
C PRO A 34 6.67 -28.71 2.43
N ASP A 35 6.78 -29.64 1.47
CA ASP A 35 8.08 -29.97 0.85
C ASP A 35 8.68 -28.79 0.08
N SER A 36 7.85 -27.86 -0.34
CA SER A 36 8.22 -26.64 -1.08
C SER A 36 8.17 -25.39 -0.19
N LEU A 37 8.67 -25.50 1.06
CA LEU A 37 8.75 -24.38 1.99
C LEU A 37 9.69 -23.30 1.47
N VAL A 38 9.23 -22.06 1.46
CA VAL A 38 10.04 -20.89 1.11
C VAL A 38 9.89 -19.79 2.13
N ALA A 39 10.95 -19.01 2.32
CA ALA A 39 10.87 -17.69 2.95
C ALA A 39 10.64 -16.63 1.88
N MET A 40 9.59 -15.84 2.02
CA MET A 40 9.30 -14.71 1.15
C MET A 40 9.60 -13.40 1.86
N ILE A 41 10.40 -12.54 1.23
CA ILE A 41 10.80 -11.22 1.72
C ILE A 41 10.54 -10.22 0.59
N GLY A 42 9.55 -9.38 0.77
CA GLY A 42 9.03 -8.55 -0.31
C GLY A 42 8.53 -9.42 -1.47
N ARG A 43 9.14 -9.31 -2.65
CA ARG A 43 8.80 -10.11 -3.85
C ARG A 43 9.76 -11.27 -4.12
N LYS A 44 10.76 -11.46 -3.28
CA LYS A 44 11.77 -12.52 -3.46
C LYS A 44 11.44 -13.72 -2.58
N THR A 45 11.67 -14.92 -3.11
CA THR A 45 11.50 -16.18 -2.38
C THR A 45 12.83 -16.91 -2.30
N GLU A 46 13.09 -17.55 -1.17
CA GLU A 46 14.27 -18.36 -0.89
C GLU A 46 13.80 -19.73 -0.41
N ASN A 47 14.33 -20.80 -1.01
CA ASN A 47 13.97 -22.16 -0.63
C ASN A 47 14.51 -22.50 0.77
N ILE A 48 13.72 -23.24 1.55
CA ILE A 48 14.10 -23.74 2.86
C ILE A 48 14.11 -25.25 2.82
N GLU A 49 15.22 -25.85 3.17
CA GLU A 49 15.31 -27.32 3.26
C GLU A 49 14.57 -27.82 4.51
N VAL A 50 13.62 -28.75 4.30
CA VAL A 50 12.85 -29.39 5.37
C VAL A 50 13.32 -30.82 5.57
N LYS A 51 13.66 -31.19 6.80
CA LYS A 51 14.05 -32.56 7.20
C LYS A 51 13.25 -33.04 8.40
N LYS A 52 12.42 -34.07 8.23
CA LYS A 52 11.66 -34.69 9.34
C LYS A 52 10.93 -33.64 10.22
N LYS A 53 10.09 -32.78 9.62
CA LYS A 53 9.35 -31.70 10.30
C LYS A 53 10.22 -30.57 10.87
N LYS A 54 11.51 -30.53 10.56
CA LYS A 54 12.46 -29.52 11.05
C LYS A 54 13.03 -28.73 9.90
N PHE A 55 13.30 -27.46 10.17
CA PHE A 55 14.06 -26.59 9.29
C PHE A 55 14.89 -25.57 10.09
N VAL A 56 15.92 -25.06 9.46
CA VAL A 56 16.64 -23.89 9.93
C VAL A 56 16.67 -22.89 8.78
N TYR A 57 16.17 -21.71 9.04
CA TYR A 57 16.32 -20.58 8.14
C TYR A 57 17.25 -19.56 8.78
N SER A 58 18.27 -19.11 8.05
CA SER A 58 19.25 -18.17 8.57
C SER A 58 19.59 -17.15 7.49
N LYS A 59 19.48 -15.86 7.82
CA LYS A 59 19.74 -14.79 6.88
C LYS A 59 20.23 -13.54 7.59
N ASN A 60 21.20 -12.86 6.97
CA ASN A 60 21.64 -11.55 7.45
C ASN A 60 20.67 -10.47 6.98
N PHE A 61 20.21 -9.66 7.92
CA PHE A 61 19.35 -8.51 7.67
C PHE A 61 20.06 -7.23 8.14
N ASP A 62 19.83 -6.15 7.43
CA ASP A 62 20.31 -4.80 7.75
C ASP A 62 19.29 -3.99 8.57
N LYS A 63 18.04 -4.46 8.64
CA LYS A 63 16.97 -3.85 9.41
C LYS A 63 15.88 -4.86 9.77
N PRO A 64 15.06 -4.57 10.80
CA PRO A 64 13.89 -5.38 11.13
C PRO A 64 12.88 -5.39 9.99
N GLN A 65 12.28 -6.57 9.72
CA GLN A 65 11.28 -6.72 8.66
C GLN A 65 10.47 -8.01 8.76
N TRP A 66 9.35 -8.09 8.04
CA TRP A 66 8.55 -9.30 7.95
C TRP A 66 9.19 -10.34 7.02
N VAL A 67 9.18 -11.58 7.47
CA VAL A 67 9.49 -12.79 6.70
C VAL A 67 8.23 -13.65 6.69
N TYR A 68 7.83 -14.10 5.51
CA TYR A 68 6.65 -14.94 5.33
C TYR A 68 7.10 -16.36 4.94
N LEU A 69 6.75 -17.34 5.76
CA LEU A 69 6.97 -18.74 5.47
C LEU A 69 5.76 -19.30 4.71
N CYS A 70 5.96 -19.69 3.47
CA CYS A 70 4.89 -20.07 2.56
C CYS A 70 5.17 -21.41 1.87
N ASP A 71 4.11 -22.05 1.39
CA ASP A 71 4.26 -23.10 0.38
C ASP A 71 4.35 -22.45 -1.02
N GLN A 72 5.44 -22.71 -1.73
CA GLN A 72 5.65 -22.19 -3.08
C GLN A 72 4.57 -22.64 -4.07
N LYS A 73 4.01 -23.86 -3.90
CA LYS A 73 2.93 -24.36 -4.74
C LYS A 73 1.65 -23.56 -4.55
N VAL A 74 1.34 -23.19 -3.30
CA VAL A 74 0.17 -22.36 -2.96
C VAL A 74 0.31 -20.96 -3.54
N ILE A 75 1.50 -20.33 -3.44
CA ILE A 75 1.76 -19.02 -4.06
C ILE A 75 1.54 -19.09 -5.59
N LYS A 76 2.07 -20.11 -6.26
CA LYS A 76 1.91 -20.30 -7.72
C LYS A 76 0.46 -20.53 -8.15
N SER A 77 -0.41 -21.02 -7.27
CA SER A 77 -1.85 -21.19 -7.54
C SER A 77 -2.66 -19.89 -7.40
N GLY A 78 -2.01 -18.78 -7.06
CA GLY A 78 -2.66 -17.48 -6.83
C GLY A 78 -3.31 -17.34 -5.45
N LYS A 79 -3.19 -18.35 -4.58
CA LYS A 79 -3.60 -18.29 -3.18
C LYS A 79 -2.44 -17.81 -2.33
N PHE A 80 -2.75 -17.14 -1.24
CA PHE A 80 -1.74 -16.69 -0.28
C PHE A 80 -2.09 -17.20 1.12
N GLN A 81 -1.26 -18.12 1.61
CA GLN A 81 -1.31 -18.58 3.00
C GLN A 81 0.12 -18.61 3.52
N ALA A 82 0.38 -17.94 4.62
CA ALA A 82 1.72 -17.79 5.18
C ALA A 82 1.70 -17.70 6.70
N ASN A 83 2.71 -18.28 7.32
CA ASN A 83 3.10 -17.93 8.67
C ASN A 83 4.08 -16.76 8.61
N ARG A 84 3.74 -15.65 9.25
CA ARG A 84 4.61 -14.47 9.26
C ARG A 84 5.43 -14.39 10.53
N VAL A 85 6.67 -14.02 10.38
CA VAL A 85 7.61 -13.79 11.47
C VAL A 85 8.25 -12.44 11.30
N PHE A 86 8.37 -11.69 12.38
CA PHE A 86 9.11 -10.44 12.34
C PHE A 86 10.58 -10.71 12.63
N ALA A 87 11.43 -10.52 11.63
CA ALA A 87 12.86 -10.79 11.75
C ALA A 87 13.56 -9.58 12.36
N ILE A 88 14.17 -9.77 13.51
CA ILE A 88 15.05 -8.81 14.16
C ILE A 88 16.50 -9.25 13.91
N PRO A 89 17.34 -8.40 13.27
CA PRO A 89 18.75 -8.71 13.04
C PRO A 89 19.47 -9.14 14.33
N GLY A 90 20.20 -10.25 14.27
CA GLY A 90 20.96 -10.81 15.42
C GLY A 90 20.16 -11.70 16.37
N GLU A 91 18.84 -11.85 16.17
CA GLU A 91 18.02 -12.70 17.04
C GLU A 91 17.74 -14.09 16.46
N THR A 92 17.50 -15.05 17.35
CA THR A 92 17.09 -16.41 17.01
C THR A 92 15.74 -16.69 17.64
N ILE A 93 14.86 -17.33 16.87
CA ILE A 93 13.56 -17.79 17.35
C ILE A 93 13.40 -19.30 17.16
N GLU A 94 12.56 -19.89 17.99
CA GLU A 94 12.03 -21.24 17.83
C GLU A 94 10.59 -21.17 17.35
N MET A 95 10.24 -22.01 16.37
CA MET A 95 8.89 -22.15 15.85
C MET A 95 8.41 -23.58 16.06
N LYS A 96 7.24 -23.76 16.67
CA LYS A 96 6.59 -25.04 16.96
C LYS A 96 5.11 -25.00 16.56
N GLY A 97 4.43 -26.14 16.59
CA GLY A 97 3.00 -26.24 16.26
C GLY A 97 2.73 -26.87 14.91
N ASN A 98 1.66 -26.43 14.24
CA ASN A 98 1.22 -26.95 12.94
C ASN A 98 1.21 -25.82 11.92
N PHE A 99 1.79 -26.07 10.73
CA PHE A 99 1.97 -25.03 9.69
C PHE A 99 0.64 -24.44 9.17
N THR A 100 -0.42 -25.24 9.15
CA THR A 100 -1.74 -24.84 8.65
C THR A 100 -2.74 -24.44 9.74
N GLU A 101 -2.57 -24.95 10.95
CA GLU A 101 -3.51 -24.73 12.06
C GLU A 101 -3.05 -23.60 12.99
N GLY A 102 -1.73 -23.38 13.09
CA GLY A 102 -1.13 -22.35 13.89
C GLY A 102 0.25 -22.72 14.41
N VAL A 103 1.11 -21.74 14.52
CA VAL A 103 2.47 -21.90 15.03
C VAL A 103 2.71 -21.00 16.24
N ASP A 104 3.43 -21.53 17.21
CA ASP A 104 3.95 -20.80 18.35
C ASP A 104 5.37 -20.32 18.05
N ILE A 105 5.66 -19.06 18.32
CA ILE A 105 6.97 -18.44 18.13
C ILE A 105 7.53 -18.08 19.51
N LYS A 106 8.70 -18.65 19.83
CA LYS A 106 9.42 -18.32 21.06
C LYS A 106 10.75 -17.66 20.72
N GLY A 107 11.03 -16.55 21.38
CA GLY A 107 12.26 -15.78 21.18
C GLY A 107 12.61 -14.93 22.39
N GLY A 108 13.45 -13.92 22.18
CA GLY A 108 13.82 -12.94 23.21
C GLY A 108 12.63 -12.08 23.67
N LYS A 109 12.94 -11.04 24.43
CA LYS A 109 11.96 -10.13 25.05
C LYS A 109 10.98 -9.55 24.04
N PHE A 110 11.46 -9.16 22.85
CA PHE A 110 10.61 -8.62 21.77
C PHE A 110 9.43 -9.54 21.43
N TYR A 111 9.68 -10.84 21.23
CA TYR A 111 8.64 -11.80 20.81
C TYR A 111 7.65 -12.11 21.94
N GLN A 112 8.09 -12.09 23.20
CA GLN A 112 7.21 -12.24 24.34
C GLN A 112 6.26 -11.04 24.48
N GLU A 113 6.78 -9.83 24.31
CA GLU A 113 5.99 -8.60 24.31
C GLU A 113 5.04 -8.55 23.07
N GLN A 114 5.51 -8.99 21.91
CA GLN A 114 4.69 -9.08 20.70
C GLN A 114 3.51 -10.05 20.85
N GLU A 115 3.69 -11.19 21.50
CA GLU A 115 2.63 -12.16 21.75
C GLU A 115 1.50 -11.53 22.58
N LEU A 116 1.83 -10.83 23.67
CA LEU A 116 0.86 -10.08 24.50
C LEU A 116 0.17 -8.97 23.74
N MET A 117 0.93 -8.25 22.91
CA MET A 117 0.37 -7.21 22.04
C MET A 117 -0.59 -7.79 21.00
N ASP A 118 -0.25 -8.91 20.36
CA ASP A 118 -1.08 -9.57 19.34
C ASP A 118 -2.39 -10.10 19.95
N GLU A 119 -2.37 -10.57 21.19
CA GLU A 119 -3.57 -10.95 21.95
C GLU A 119 -4.48 -9.73 22.17
N TYR A 120 -3.91 -8.62 22.66
CA TYR A 120 -4.65 -7.37 22.85
C TYR A 120 -5.26 -6.86 21.55
N ILE A 121 -4.49 -6.83 20.44
CA ILE A 121 -4.94 -6.45 19.10
C ILE A 121 -6.10 -7.35 18.66
N GLY A 122 -6.00 -8.67 18.91
CA GLY A 122 -7.07 -9.62 18.59
C GLY A 122 -8.39 -9.28 19.27
N GLN A 123 -8.36 -8.88 20.54
CA GLN A 123 -9.56 -8.43 21.27
C GLN A 123 -10.08 -7.09 20.72
N ALA A 124 -9.21 -6.11 20.50
CA ALA A 124 -9.60 -4.81 19.93
C ALA A 124 -10.20 -4.95 18.51
N TYR A 125 -9.75 -5.93 17.72
CA TYR A 125 -10.21 -6.18 16.35
C TYR A 125 -11.49 -7.03 16.25
N LYS A 126 -12.00 -7.52 17.37
CA LYS A 126 -13.12 -8.48 17.42
C LYS A 126 -14.38 -7.98 16.70
N ASP A 127 -14.75 -6.72 16.93
CA ASP A 127 -15.96 -6.14 16.36
C ASP A 127 -15.83 -5.96 14.83
N ILE A 128 -14.67 -5.57 14.35
CA ILE A 128 -14.37 -5.47 12.91
C ILE A 128 -14.45 -6.87 12.26
N LYS A 129 -13.88 -7.88 12.91
CA LYS A 129 -13.94 -9.28 12.42
C LYS A 129 -15.39 -9.77 12.38
N ALA A 130 -16.22 -9.42 13.37
CA ALA A 130 -17.62 -9.76 13.39
C ALA A 130 -18.40 -9.09 12.25
N LEU A 131 -18.10 -7.82 11.94
CA LEU A 131 -18.72 -7.11 10.81
C LEU A 131 -18.34 -7.74 9.46
N TRP A 132 -17.08 -8.11 9.26
CA TRP A 132 -16.64 -8.81 8.04
C TRP A 132 -17.29 -10.19 7.88
N LYS A 133 -17.45 -10.92 9.00
CA LYS A 133 -18.17 -12.19 8.97
C LYS A 133 -19.63 -11.95 8.57
N TRP A 134 -20.30 -10.96 9.18
CA TRP A 134 -21.67 -10.61 8.82
C TRP A 134 -21.78 -10.24 7.33
N TYR A 135 -20.84 -9.46 6.77
CA TYR A 135 -20.79 -9.14 5.34
C TYR A 135 -20.74 -10.41 4.50
N SER A 136 -19.77 -11.28 4.79
CA SER A 136 -19.57 -12.54 4.07
C SER A 136 -20.82 -13.45 4.08
N ASP A 137 -21.54 -13.47 5.21
CA ASP A 137 -22.74 -14.32 5.39
C ASP A 137 -23.98 -13.72 4.69
N ASN A 138 -24.02 -12.44 4.35
CA ASN A 138 -25.20 -11.74 3.87
C ASN A 138 -25.09 -11.17 2.45
N VAL A 139 -23.87 -11.01 1.90
CA VAL A 139 -23.66 -10.44 0.57
C VAL A 139 -23.98 -11.43 -0.54
N ASN A 140 -24.66 -10.98 -1.59
CA ASN A 140 -24.85 -11.68 -2.86
C ASN A 140 -24.90 -10.67 -4.00
N ASP A 141 -24.98 -11.13 -5.25
CA ASP A 141 -24.92 -10.26 -6.43
C ASP A 141 -26.09 -9.26 -6.52
N SER A 142 -27.26 -9.57 -5.94
CA SER A 142 -28.44 -8.72 -6.01
C SER A 142 -28.48 -7.60 -4.94
N ASN A 143 -27.72 -7.75 -3.84
CA ASN A 143 -27.75 -6.82 -2.71
C ASN A 143 -26.41 -6.18 -2.39
N ARG A 144 -25.37 -6.45 -3.21
CA ARG A 144 -23.99 -6.02 -2.96
C ARG A 144 -23.88 -4.55 -2.59
N ASP A 145 -24.38 -3.66 -3.45
CA ASP A 145 -24.24 -2.21 -3.27
C ASP A 145 -24.90 -1.72 -1.97
N SER A 146 -26.06 -2.29 -1.62
CA SER A 146 -26.78 -1.93 -0.40
C SER A 146 -26.07 -2.45 0.87
N ILE A 147 -25.52 -3.65 0.81
CA ILE A 147 -24.77 -4.25 1.92
C ILE A 147 -23.43 -3.55 2.13
N GLU A 148 -22.72 -3.20 1.04
CA GLU A 148 -21.46 -2.43 1.12
C GLU A 148 -21.69 -1.08 1.79
N LYS A 149 -22.75 -0.37 1.45
CA LYS A 149 -23.11 0.89 2.14
C LYS A 149 -23.30 0.70 3.64
N VAL A 150 -23.99 -0.35 4.06
CA VAL A 150 -24.20 -0.68 5.49
C VAL A 150 -22.85 -1.00 6.16
N VAL A 151 -21.95 -1.72 5.48
CA VAL A 151 -20.63 -2.02 6.00
C VAL A 151 -19.83 -0.74 6.19
N ASP A 152 -19.80 0.15 5.19
CA ASP A 152 -19.05 1.41 5.25
C ASP A 152 -19.52 2.29 6.41
N GLU A 153 -20.83 2.43 6.60
CA GLU A 153 -21.41 3.19 7.72
C GLU A 153 -21.03 2.62 9.09
N ARG A 154 -20.96 1.29 9.22
CA ARG A 154 -20.60 0.61 10.47
C ARG A 154 -19.09 0.52 10.70
N MET A 155 -18.32 0.49 9.65
CA MET A 155 -16.86 0.30 9.71
C MET A 155 -16.15 1.51 10.29
N GLU A 156 -16.56 2.72 9.93
CA GLU A 156 -15.89 3.96 10.33
C GLU A 156 -15.77 4.12 11.86
N PRO A 157 -16.86 3.98 12.65
CA PRO A 157 -16.74 4.05 14.11
C PRO A 157 -15.90 2.91 14.70
N LEU A 158 -15.94 1.71 14.10
CA LEU A 158 -15.13 0.58 14.56
C LEU A 158 -13.63 0.81 14.31
N ARG A 159 -13.26 1.38 13.16
CA ARG A 159 -11.87 1.74 12.87
C ARG A 159 -11.34 2.79 13.84
N LYS A 160 -12.15 3.82 14.14
CA LYS A 160 -11.77 4.85 15.13
C LYS A 160 -11.55 4.26 16.51
N LYS A 161 -12.48 3.40 16.96
CA LYS A 161 -12.35 2.69 18.24
C LYS A 161 -11.09 1.82 18.26
N TYR A 162 -10.87 1.04 17.22
CA TYR A 162 -9.69 0.18 17.07
C TYR A 162 -8.38 0.98 17.12
N ALA A 163 -8.28 2.07 16.39
CA ALA A 163 -7.11 2.94 16.43
C ALA A 163 -6.89 3.53 17.84
N ALA A 164 -7.96 3.95 18.53
CA ALA A 164 -7.86 4.45 19.89
C ALA A 164 -7.35 3.38 20.87
N ASP A 165 -7.88 2.15 20.77
CA ASP A 165 -7.44 1.01 21.60
C ASP A 165 -5.95 0.72 21.38
N LEU A 166 -5.46 0.73 20.14
CA LEU A 166 -4.03 0.54 19.83
C LEU A 166 -3.16 1.65 20.43
N LEU A 167 -3.61 2.90 20.39
CA LEU A 167 -2.86 4.02 20.97
C LEU A 167 -2.87 3.98 22.50
N ILE A 168 -3.93 3.48 23.13
CA ILE A 168 -3.97 3.23 24.58
C ILE A 168 -2.93 2.18 24.93
N TYR A 169 -2.86 1.06 24.20
CA TYR A 169 -1.83 0.04 24.41
C TYR A 169 -0.41 0.62 24.27
N ALA A 170 -0.16 1.36 23.18
CA ALA A 170 1.13 1.98 22.92
C ALA A 170 1.55 2.94 24.06
N LYS A 171 0.60 3.70 24.62
CA LYS A 171 0.87 4.60 25.76
C LYS A 171 1.25 3.83 27.01
N GLN A 172 0.59 2.71 27.30
CA GLN A 172 0.84 1.87 28.48
C GLN A 172 2.16 1.09 28.37
N HIS A 173 2.63 0.81 27.16
CA HIS A 173 3.80 -0.01 26.84
C HIS A 173 4.82 0.75 25.99
N SER A 174 5.00 2.04 26.26
CA SER A 174 5.75 2.97 25.42
C SER A 174 7.23 2.60 25.22
N ASP A 175 7.82 1.84 26.12
CA ASP A 175 9.21 1.36 26.11
C ASP A 175 9.40 -0.01 25.42
N GLN A 176 8.31 -0.68 25.04
CA GLN A 176 8.36 -1.97 24.36
C GLN A 176 8.57 -1.79 22.85
N GLU A 177 9.58 -2.44 22.29
CA GLU A 177 9.91 -2.30 20.85
C GLU A 177 8.81 -2.80 19.91
N CYS A 178 8.00 -3.77 20.36
CA CYS A 178 6.93 -4.35 19.54
C CYS A 178 5.83 -3.34 19.17
N ILE A 179 5.63 -2.26 19.95
CA ILE A 179 4.63 -1.24 19.63
C ILE A 179 4.89 -0.55 18.27
N ALA A 180 6.13 -0.55 17.80
CA ALA A 180 6.46 -0.03 16.47
C ALA A 180 5.72 -0.78 15.34
N LEU A 181 5.31 -2.05 15.57
CA LEU A 181 4.52 -2.83 14.61
C LEU A 181 3.08 -2.30 14.46
N LEU A 182 2.59 -1.52 15.42
CA LEU A 182 1.27 -0.90 15.33
C LEU A 182 1.17 0.11 14.17
N ILE A 183 2.30 0.59 13.65
CA ILE A 183 2.36 1.49 12.49
C ILE A 183 1.62 0.92 11.27
N ASP A 184 1.65 -0.40 11.08
CA ASP A 184 0.96 -1.10 9.99
C ASP A 184 -0.55 -1.27 10.21
N LYS A 185 -1.00 -1.09 11.46
CA LYS A 185 -2.40 -1.29 11.85
C LYS A 185 -3.21 0.00 11.84
N LEU A 186 -2.54 1.13 11.80
CA LEU A 186 -3.15 2.45 11.79
C LEU A 186 -3.23 2.95 10.34
N ASP A 187 -4.42 3.28 9.86
CA ASP A 187 -4.62 3.73 8.49
C ASP A 187 -4.29 5.22 8.32
N ASP A 188 -4.76 6.07 9.26
CA ASP A 188 -4.60 7.53 9.20
C ASP A 188 -3.19 7.96 9.66
N VAL A 189 -2.60 8.88 8.92
CA VAL A 189 -1.28 9.46 9.22
C VAL A 189 -1.25 10.13 10.60
N LYS A 190 -2.34 10.75 11.05
CA LYS A 190 -2.44 11.39 12.37
C LYS A 190 -2.34 10.38 13.51
N TYR A 191 -2.93 9.18 13.33
CA TYR A 191 -2.77 8.11 14.31
C TYR A 191 -1.34 7.58 14.31
N LYS A 192 -0.66 7.49 13.16
CA LYS A 192 0.75 7.12 13.06
C LYS A 192 1.66 8.16 13.73
N GLU A 193 1.40 9.44 13.55
CA GLU A 193 2.11 10.53 14.26
C GLU A 193 1.94 10.42 15.77
N THR A 194 0.70 10.18 16.22
CA THR A 194 0.39 9.99 17.63
C THR A 194 1.13 8.78 18.19
N LEU A 195 1.12 7.64 17.49
CA LEU A 195 1.87 6.44 17.88
C LEU A 195 3.35 6.76 18.09
N ILE A 196 3.99 7.43 17.11
CA ILE A 196 5.42 7.79 17.19
C ILE A 196 5.68 8.74 18.37
N SER A 197 4.76 9.67 18.64
CA SER A 197 4.89 10.58 19.78
C SER A 197 4.84 9.87 21.14
N LEU A 198 4.10 8.77 21.22
CA LEU A 198 3.95 7.94 22.42
C LEU A 198 5.14 7.01 22.67
N MET A 199 5.96 6.70 21.66
CA MET A 199 7.12 5.83 21.80
C MET A 199 8.17 6.47 22.73
N ALA A 200 8.70 5.70 23.66
CA ALA A 200 9.86 6.10 24.46
C ALA A 200 11.13 6.19 23.58
N ASP A 201 12.17 6.86 24.06
CA ASP A 201 13.37 7.14 23.27
C ASP A 201 14.10 5.88 22.77
N ASN A 202 14.11 4.81 23.55
CA ASN A 202 14.69 3.52 23.15
C ASN A 202 13.98 2.89 21.95
N VAL A 203 12.67 3.11 21.79
CA VAL A 203 11.88 2.64 20.63
C VAL A 203 12.00 3.63 19.47
N LYS A 204 11.78 4.93 19.76
CA LYS A 204 11.79 6.00 18.75
C LYS A 204 13.14 6.13 18.05
N ASN A 205 14.24 6.01 18.78
CA ASN A 205 15.61 6.17 18.26
C ASN A 205 16.38 4.84 18.22
N GLY A 206 15.72 3.72 18.57
CA GLY A 206 16.29 2.38 18.56
C GLY A 206 16.24 1.70 17.20
N ARG A 207 16.55 0.40 17.19
CA ARG A 207 16.61 -0.44 15.98
C ARG A 207 15.30 -0.50 15.18
N MET A 208 14.15 -0.27 15.84
CA MET A 208 12.83 -0.27 15.19
C MET A 208 12.59 0.96 14.31
N LYS A 209 13.37 2.01 14.45
CA LYS A 209 13.26 3.22 13.61
C LYS A 209 13.41 2.87 12.12
N ALA A 210 14.38 2.03 11.77
CA ALA A 210 14.61 1.60 10.39
C ALA A 210 13.43 0.84 9.77
N TYR A 211 12.51 0.31 10.60
CA TYR A 211 11.27 -0.32 10.17
C TYR A 211 10.13 0.67 10.01
N TYR A 212 9.78 1.43 11.05
CA TYR A 212 8.55 2.24 11.04
C TYR A 212 8.68 3.56 10.28
N GLU A 213 9.87 4.20 10.29
CA GLU A 213 10.06 5.53 9.69
C GLU A 213 9.76 5.56 8.18
N PRO A 214 10.22 4.60 7.33
CA PRO A 214 9.87 4.57 5.92
C PRO A 214 8.36 4.39 5.67
N ILE A 215 7.66 3.64 6.54
CA ILE A 215 6.22 3.44 6.47
C ILE A 215 5.49 4.76 6.77
N PHE A 216 5.94 5.44 7.82
CA PHE A 216 5.39 6.74 8.21
C PHE A 216 5.60 7.82 7.14
N GLU A 217 6.82 7.96 6.62
CA GLU A 217 7.12 8.91 5.55
C GLU A 217 6.34 8.65 4.27
N SER A 218 6.13 7.37 3.94
CA SER A 218 5.25 7.00 2.81
C SER A 218 3.79 7.38 3.06
N ALA A 219 3.29 7.17 4.28
CA ALA A 219 1.93 7.55 4.66
C ALA A 219 1.74 9.07 4.63
N LYS A 220 2.73 9.83 5.12
CA LYS A 220 2.73 11.28 5.11
C LYS A 220 2.68 11.84 3.69
N LYS A 221 3.55 11.36 2.80
CA LYS A 221 3.50 11.74 1.38
C LYS A 221 2.15 11.44 0.74
N ARG A 222 1.54 10.29 1.08
CA ARG A 222 0.21 9.94 0.57
C ARG A 222 -0.84 10.94 1.06
N ALA A 223 -0.86 11.26 2.35
CA ALA A 223 -1.79 12.22 2.92
C ALA A 223 -1.62 13.63 2.29
N GLU A 224 -0.38 14.07 2.07
CA GLU A 224 -0.08 15.33 1.38
C GLU A 224 -0.63 15.33 -0.06
N MET A 225 -0.48 14.21 -0.78
CA MET A 225 -1.02 14.07 -2.12
C MET A 225 -2.55 14.00 -2.14
N GLU A 226 -3.18 13.40 -1.12
CA GLU A 226 -4.64 13.39 -0.97
C GLU A 226 -5.20 14.80 -0.75
N GLU A 227 -4.57 15.58 0.10
CA GLU A 227 -4.97 16.98 0.29
C GLU A 227 -4.76 17.82 -0.98
N LYS A 228 -3.63 17.63 -1.67
CA LYS A 228 -3.39 18.26 -2.97
C LYS A 228 -4.47 17.88 -3.99
N ALA A 229 -4.84 16.59 -4.06
CA ALA A 229 -5.87 16.12 -4.98
C ALA A 229 -7.23 16.79 -4.76
N LYS A 230 -7.64 17.00 -3.49
CA LYS A 230 -8.88 17.72 -3.16
C LYS A 230 -8.93 19.12 -3.74
N VAL A 231 -7.78 19.76 -3.91
CA VAL A 231 -7.70 21.10 -4.49
C VAL A 231 -7.59 21.07 -6.00
N VAL A 232 -6.62 20.33 -6.54
CA VAL A 232 -6.30 20.37 -7.98
C VAL A 232 -7.28 19.58 -8.85
N GLN A 233 -8.03 18.65 -8.25
CA GLN A 233 -9.03 17.82 -8.95
C GLN A 233 -10.49 18.24 -8.63
N ALA A 234 -10.68 19.35 -7.94
CA ALA A 234 -12.01 19.82 -7.59
C ALA A 234 -12.80 20.24 -8.82
N SER A 235 -14.11 20.02 -8.79
CA SER A 235 -15.01 20.50 -9.85
C SER A 235 -14.93 22.01 -10.02
N GLY A 236 -14.89 22.49 -11.25
CA GLY A 236 -14.78 23.89 -11.62
C GLY A 236 -13.35 24.44 -11.64
N VAL A 237 -12.35 23.67 -11.18
CA VAL A 237 -10.93 24.05 -11.28
C VAL A 237 -10.45 23.87 -12.72
N GLU A 238 -9.62 24.79 -13.21
CA GLU A 238 -8.99 24.66 -14.51
C GLU A 238 -8.00 23.51 -14.53
N ALA A 239 -8.16 22.58 -15.50
CA ALA A 239 -7.26 21.46 -15.65
C ALA A 239 -5.86 21.94 -16.03
N PRO A 240 -4.81 21.57 -15.25
CA PRO A 240 -3.44 21.97 -15.53
C PRO A 240 -3.00 21.49 -16.92
N ASP A 241 -2.51 22.40 -17.77
CA ASP A 241 -2.03 22.01 -19.09
C ASP A 241 -0.70 21.24 -19.01
N PHE A 242 -0.52 20.35 -19.96
CA PHE A 242 0.73 19.58 -20.14
C PHE A 242 0.92 19.24 -21.62
N THR A 243 2.17 18.99 -21.98
CA THR A 243 2.56 18.51 -23.32
C THR A 243 3.38 17.25 -23.17
N LEU A 244 2.93 16.17 -23.80
CA LEU A 244 3.61 14.88 -23.86
C LEU A 244 3.66 14.39 -25.30
N ASN A 245 4.57 13.45 -25.61
CA ASN A 245 4.64 12.90 -26.96
C ASN A 245 3.52 11.89 -27.21
N ASP A 246 2.88 12.00 -28.36
CA ASP A 246 1.89 11.06 -28.88
C ASP A 246 2.52 9.71 -29.30
N ILE A 247 1.68 8.79 -29.80
CA ILE A 247 2.11 7.46 -30.24
C ILE A 247 3.14 7.52 -31.39
N ASN A 248 3.19 8.62 -32.13
CA ASN A 248 4.10 8.88 -33.26
C ASN A 248 5.34 9.69 -32.83
N GLY A 249 5.47 10.01 -31.54
CA GLY A 249 6.56 10.81 -30.99
C GLY A 249 6.40 12.32 -31.19
N LYS A 250 5.23 12.79 -31.59
CA LYS A 250 4.95 14.23 -31.78
C LYS A 250 4.41 14.84 -30.50
N PRO A 251 4.83 16.08 -30.14
CA PRO A 251 4.27 16.80 -29.01
C PRO A 251 2.77 17.00 -29.14
N PHE A 252 2.02 16.65 -28.09
CA PHE A 252 0.58 16.81 -27.98
C PHE A 252 0.23 17.48 -26.66
N SER A 253 -0.51 18.58 -26.71
CA SER A 253 -0.91 19.34 -25.53
C SER A 253 -2.39 19.11 -25.19
N LEU A 254 -2.72 18.99 -23.91
CA LEU A 254 -4.11 18.91 -23.45
C LEU A 254 -4.94 20.10 -23.96
N SER A 255 -4.37 21.30 -23.94
CA SER A 255 -5.03 22.55 -24.39
C SER A 255 -5.48 22.51 -25.85
N SER A 256 -4.89 21.64 -26.70
CA SER A 256 -5.35 21.46 -28.09
C SER A 256 -6.75 20.85 -28.22
N LEU A 257 -7.28 20.28 -27.12
CA LEU A 257 -8.62 19.70 -27.06
C LEU A 257 -9.69 20.66 -26.48
N ARG A 258 -9.35 21.93 -26.25
CA ARG A 258 -10.33 22.94 -25.78
C ARG A 258 -11.54 23.02 -26.71
N GLY A 259 -12.71 23.31 -26.16
CA GLY A 259 -13.98 23.34 -26.91
C GLY A 259 -14.71 22.00 -26.97
N LYS A 260 -14.13 20.92 -26.46
CA LYS A 260 -14.75 19.60 -26.35
C LYS A 260 -14.73 19.12 -24.91
N TYR A 261 -15.61 18.17 -24.59
CA TYR A 261 -15.41 17.36 -23.40
C TYR A 261 -14.19 16.47 -23.59
N VAL A 262 -13.36 16.36 -22.56
CA VAL A 262 -12.16 15.53 -22.56
C VAL A 262 -12.17 14.62 -21.33
N VAL A 263 -11.82 13.36 -21.51
CA VAL A 263 -11.51 12.45 -20.44
C VAL A 263 -10.00 12.22 -20.44
N ILE A 264 -9.29 12.73 -19.44
CA ILE A 264 -7.92 12.25 -19.20
C ILE A 264 -8.04 10.90 -18.49
N ASP A 265 -7.48 9.86 -19.11
CA ASP A 265 -7.41 8.51 -18.52
C ASP A 265 -5.95 8.20 -18.17
N PHE A 266 -5.63 8.27 -16.88
CA PHE A 266 -4.32 7.84 -16.37
C PHE A 266 -4.31 6.33 -16.20
N TRP A 267 -3.50 5.63 -16.99
CA TRP A 267 -3.48 4.18 -17.05
C TRP A 267 -2.08 3.60 -17.24
N GLY A 268 -1.93 2.28 -17.33
CA GLY A 268 -0.69 1.61 -17.69
C GLY A 268 -0.94 0.17 -18.10
N SER A 269 -0.04 -0.41 -18.92
CA SER A 269 -0.16 -1.78 -19.44
C SER A 269 -0.16 -2.85 -18.33
N TRP A 270 0.35 -2.53 -17.18
CA TRP A 270 0.42 -3.36 -15.98
C TRP A 270 -0.85 -3.26 -15.11
N CYS A 271 -1.74 -2.28 -15.39
CA CYS A 271 -2.92 -2.01 -14.59
C CYS A 271 -4.10 -2.90 -15.01
N ILE A 272 -4.36 -3.95 -14.25
CA ILE A 272 -5.40 -4.94 -14.59
C ILE A 272 -6.82 -4.35 -14.62
N TRP A 273 -7.10 -3.39 -13.72
CA TRP A 273 -8.40 -2.71 -13.66
C TRP A 273 -8.59 -1.76 -14.83
N CYS A 274 -7.52 -1.06 -15.26
CA CYS A 274 -7.56 -0.25 -16.46
C CYS A 274 -7.92 -1.09 -17.69
N ILE A 275 -7.25 -2.25 -17.86
CA ILE A 275 -7.51 -3.17 -18.97
C ILE A 275 -8.95 -3.72 -18.93
N LYS A 276 -9.48 -4.04 -17.75
CA LYS A 276 -10.88 -4.51 -17.61
C LYS A 276 -11.91 -3.46 -18.01
N GLY A 277 -11.63 -2.17 -17.82
CA GLY A 277 -12.53 -1.06 -18.21
C GLY A 277 -12.53 -0.75 -19.71
N MET A 278 -11.45 -1.08 -20.45
CA MET A 278 -11.28 -0.70 -21.86
C MET A 278 -12.43 -1.11 -22.78
N PRO A 279 -13.02 -2.32 -22.68
CA PRO A 279 -14.14 -2.69 -23.56
C PRO A 279 -15.33 -1.74 -23.43
N LYS A 280 -15.71 -1.38 -22.19
CA LYS A 280 -16.82 -0.46 -21.95
C LYS A 280 -16.47 0.98 -22.33
N MET A 281 -15.23 1.40 -22.14
CA MET A 281 -14.75 2.70 -22.61
C MET A 281 -14.85 2.83 -24.13
N LYS A 282 -14.52 1.76 -24.90
CA LYS A 282 -14.70 1.73 -26.36
C LYS A 282 -16.16 1.87 -26.78
N GLU A 283 -17.06 1.14 -26.09
CA GLU A 283 -18.50 1.25 -26.32
C GLU A 283 -18.97 2.71 -26.19
N TYR A 284 -18.58 3.37 -25.10
CA TYR A 284 -18.93 4.76 -24.83
C TYR A 284 -18.26 5.74 -25.78
N TYR A 285 -17.02 5.48 -26.20
CA TYR A 285 -16.32 6.29 -27.19
C TYR A 285 -17.03 6.28 -28.55
N GLU A 286 -17.52 5.12 -29.02
CA GLU A 286 -18.35 5.01 -30.23
C GLU A 286 -19.76 5.58 -30.01
N LYS A 287 -20.41 5.32 -28.87
CA LYS A 287 -21.74 5.86 -28.54
C LYS A 287 -21.80 7.37 -28.64
N TYR A 288 -20.78 8.07 -28.18
CA TYR A 288 -20.71 9.53 -28.12
C TYR A 288 -19.66 10.09 -29.08
N LYS A 289 -19.42 9.43 -30.20
CA LYS A 289 -18.40 9.79 -31.19
C LYS A 289 -18.51 11.25 -31.62
N GLY A 290 -17.41 11.98 -31.54
CA GLY A 290 -17.33 13.40 -31.90
C GLY A 290 -17.83 14.38 -30.82
N LYS A 291 -18.54 13.93 -29.77
CA LYS A 291 -18.98 14.79 -28.66
C LYS A 291 -17.90 14.95 -27.58
N PHE A 292 -16.98 14.01 -27.44
CA PHE A 292 -15.87 14.07 -26.49
C PHE A 292 -14.63 13.37 -27.06
N GLU A 293 -13.51 13.54 -26.39
CA GLU A 293 -12.26 12.87 -26.66
C GLU A 293 -11.70 12.19 -25.41
N ILE A 294 -11.00 11.07 -25.58
CA ILE A 294 -10.23 10.44 -24.52
C ILE A 294 -8.74 10.69 -24.78
N LEU A 295 -8.05 11.23 -23.79
CA LEU A 295 -6.61 11.38 -23.77
C LEU A 295 -6.03 10.35 -22.79
N GLY A 296 -5.59 9.21 -23.31
CA GLY A 296 -4.94 8.17 -22.53
C GLY A 296 -3.50 8.57 -22.21
N VAL A 297 -3.23 8.81 -20.93
CA VAL A 297 -1.89 9.14 -20.42
C VAL A 297 -1.29 7.88 -19.83
N ASP A 298 -0.31 7.29 -20.51
CA ASP A 298 0.38 6.11 -20.03
C ASP A 298 1.30 6.44 -18.86
N CYS A 299 1.32 5.58 -17.85
CA CYS A 299 2.03 5.82 -16.61
C CYS A 299 2.83 4.60 -16.16
N ASN A 300 4.08 4.85 -15.74
CA ASN A 300 4.96 3.85 -15.14
C ASN A 300 5.28 2.66 -16.06
N ASP A 301 5.21 2.85 -17.36
CA ASP A 301 5.61 1.88 -18.38
C ASP A 301 6.94 2.26 -19.05
N THR A 302 7.42 1.37 -19.89
CA THR A 302 8.37 1.73 -20.95
C THR A 302 7.57 2.06 -22.22
N GLU A 303 8.10 2.95 -23.05
CA GLU A 303 7.44 3.33 -24.30
C GLU A 303 7.07 2.12 -25.18
N ALA A 304 7.94 1.09 -25.21
CA ALA A 304 7.69 -0.14 -25.96
C ALA A 304 6.49 -0.94 -25.40
N LYS A 305 6.35 -1.05 -24.07
CA LYS A 305 5.21 -1.73 -23.44
C LYS A 305 3.91 -0.98 -23.66
N TRP A 306 3.95 0.34 -23.51
CA TRP A 306 2.82 1.21 -23.79
C TRP A 306 2.32 1.04 -25.23
N LYS A 307 3.19 1.18 -26.25
CA LYS A 307 2.82 1.01 -27.68
C LYS A 307 2.22 -0.36 -27.94
N ALA A 308 2.86 -1.41 -27.43
CA ALA A 308 2.35 -2.78 -27.59
C ALA A 308 0.97 -2.98 -26.93
N ALA A 309 0.70 -2.33 -25.80
CA ALA A 309 -0.60 -2.41 -25.13
C ALA A 309 -1.69 -1.64 -25.91
N VAL A 310 -1.40 -0.46 -26.41
CA VAL A 310 -2.32 0.32 -27.28
C VAL A 310 -2.72 -0.50 -28.51
N GLU A 311 -1.75 -1.11 -29.19
CA GLU A 311 -1.98 -1.98 -30.34
C GLU A 311 -2.78 -3.23 -29.97
N LYS A 312 -2.32 -3.97 -28.95
CA LYS A 312 -2.96 -5.21 -28.49
C LYS A 312 -4.44 -5.01 -28.15
N HIS A 313 -4.76 -3.91 -27.46
CA HIS A 313 -6.11 -3.61 -27.02
C HIS A 313 -6.88 -2.78 -28.05
N GLN A 314 -6.28 -2.41 -29.20
CA GLN A 314 -6.90 -1.65 -30.27
C GLN A 314 -7.63 -0.40 -29.75
N LEU A 315 -6.91 0.44 -29.00
CA LEU A 315 -7.49 1.62 -28.34
C LEU A 315 -7.63 2.76 -29.37
N PRO A 316 -8.86 3.26 -29.68
CA PRO A 316 -9.10 4.15 -30.83
C PRO A 316 -8.89 5.63 -30.54
N TRP A 317 -8.60 6.01 -29.28
CA TRP A 317 -8.47 7.41 -28.86
C TRP A 317 -7.02 7.89 -28.84
N ILE A 318 -6.82 9.15 -28.45
CA ILE A 318 -5.49 9.78 -28.38
C ILE A 318 -4.70 9.21 -27.22
N HIS A 319 -3.43 8.89 -27.48
CA HIS A 319 -2.52 8.36 -26.47
C HIS A 319 -1.25 9.17 -26.39
N VAL A 320 -0.79 9.45 -25.16
CA VAL A 320 0.48 10.13 -24.89
C VAL A 320 1.29 9.34 -23.87
N TYR A 321 2.61 9.38 -24.02
CA TYR A 321 3.57 8.72 -23.14
C TYR A 321 4.03 9.66 -22.04
N ASN A 322 3.86 9.25 -20.78
CA ASN A 322 4.33 9.99 -19.62
C ASN A 322 5.66 9.39 -19.12
N PRO A 323 6.81 9.94 -19.53
CA PRO A 323 8.12 9.37 -19.16
C PRO A 323 8.40 9.50 -17.67
N LYS A 324 9.27 8.63 -17.17
CA LYS A 324 9.74 8.71 -15.80
C LYS A 324 10.40 10.07 -15.53
N GLY A 325 9.98 10.76 -14.48
CA GLY A 325 10.44 12.09 -14.11
C GLY A 325 9.58 13.24 -14.66
N SER A 326 8.54 12.94 -15.44
CA SER A 326 7.50 13.92 -15.76
C SER A 326 6.74 14.35 -14.49
N ASP A 327 6.30 15.60 -14.45
CA ASP A 327 5.54 16.19 -13.36
C ASP A 327 4.01 16.05 -13.50
N VAL A 328 3.54 15.40 -14.56
CA VAL A 328 2.09 15.33 -14.88
C VAL A 328 1.30 14.61 -13.80
N LEU A 329 1.80 13.48 -13.29
CA LEU A 329 1.16 12.77 -12.17
C LEU A 329 1.10 13.63 -10.90
N ASP A 330 2.15 14.40 -10.64
CA ASP A 330 2.21 15.29 -9.49
C ASP A 330 1.30 16.52 -9.67
N LYS A 331 1.25 17.13 -10.87
CA LYS A 331 0.33 18.24 -11.20
C LYS A 331 -1.12 17.88 -10.93
N TYR A 332 -1.50 16.66 -11.32
CA TYR A 332 -2.86 16.15 -11.11
C TYR A 332 -3.04 15.42 -9.78
N ALA A 333 -2.00 15.30 -8.97
CA ALA A 333 -2.02 14.54 -7.71
C ALA A 333 -2.60 13.13 -7.85
N VAL A 334 -2.20 12.40 -8.92
CA VAL A 334 -2.66 11.05 -9.21
C VAL A 334 -2.00 10.05 -8.27
N GLN A 335 -2.81 9.30 -7.51
CA GLN A 335 -2.32 8.34 -6.51
C GLN A 335 -2.63 6.89 -6.85
N GLY A 336 -3.58 6.65 -7.76
CA GLY A 336 -4.03 5.31 -8.12
C GLY A 336 -4.43 5.21 -9.57
N PHE A 337 -4.60 3.98 -10.06
CA PHE A 337 -4.95 3.70 -11.44
C PHE A 337 -6.09 2.68 -11.54
N PRO A 338 -7.04 2.87 -12.48
CA PRO A 338 -7.18 4.05 -13.32
C PRO A 338 -7.60 5.29 -12.53
N THR A 339 -7.20 6.47 -12.99
CA THR A 339 -7.82 7.76 -12.60
C THR A 339 -8.33 8.43 -13.86
N LYS A 340 -9.63 8.72 -13.89
CA LYS A 340 -10.30 9.38 -15.00
C LYS A 340 -10.75 10.76 -14.59
N ILE A 341 -10.32 11.79 -15.33
CA ILE A 341 -10.69 13.18 -15.07
C ILE A 341 -11.51 13.69 -16.25
N VAL A 342 -12.78 13.97 -16.01
CA VAL A 342 -13.69 14.55 -17.01
C VAL A 342 -13.54 16.07 -16.98
N ILE A 343 -13.25 16.66 -18.13
CA ILE A 343 -13.03 18.09 -18.35
C ILE A 343 -14.08 18.61 -19.31
N GLY A 344 -14.68 19.76 -18.98
CA GLY A 344 -15.63 20.45 -19.82
C GLY A 344 -15.00 21.18 -21.01
N PRO A 345 -15.80 21.65 -22.00
CA PRO A 345 -15.31 22.40 -23.15
C PRO A 345 -14.56 23.71 -22.76
N ASP A 346 -14.87 24.27 -21.60
CA ASP A 346 -14.20 25.43 -21.01
C ASP A 346 -12.83 25.10 -20.39
N GLY A 347 -12.46 23.81 -20.36
CA GLY A 347 -11.23 23.33 -19.79
C GLY A 347 -11.22 23.15 -18.28
N LYS A 348 -12.37 23.25 -17.64
CA LYS A 348 -12.50 23.03 -16.22
C LYS A 348 -12.86 21.57 -15.90
N ILE A 349 -12.36 21.09 -14.79
CA ILE A 349 -12.67 19.76 -14.30
C ILE A 349 -14.15 19.69 -13.92
N VAL A 350 -14.85 18.71 -14.48
CA VAL A 350 -16.23 18.38 -14.11
C VAL A 350 -16.22 17.43 -12.93
N LYS A 351 -15.47 16.33 -13.04
CA LYS A 351 -15.35 15.33 -11.96
C LYS A 351 -14.13 14.44 -12.17
N THR A 352 -13.55 14.00 -11.06
CA THR A 352 -12.52 12.96 -11.04
C THR A 352 -13.11 11.66 -10.49
N ILE A 353 -12.77 10.54 -11.13
CA ILE A 353 -13.16 9.20 -10.73
C ILE A 353 -11.89 8.35 -10.61
N VAL A 354 -11.68 7.73 -9.46
CA VAL A 354 -10.55 6.83 -9.18
C VAL A 354 -11.05 5.40 -9.14
N GLY A 355 -10.36 4.51 -9.83
CA GLY A 355 -10.78 3.13 -10.01
C GLY A 355 -11.71 2.92 -11.21
N GLU A 356 -12.10 1.67 -11.42
CA GLU A 356 -13.09 1.31 -12.44
C GLU A 356 -14.48 1.35 -11.78
N ASP A 357 -15.10 2.53 -11.81
CA ASP A 357 -16.37 2.84 -11.15
C ASP A 357 -17.46 3.08 -12.22
N PRO A 358 -18.62 2.41 -12.15
CA PRO A 358 -19.78 2.64 -13.02
C PRO A 358 -20.26 4.11 -13.05
N ALA A 359 -20.04 4.87 -11.98
CA ALA A 359 -20.37 6.30 -11.90
C ALA A 359 -19.69 7.14 -13.00
N PHE A 360 -18.56 6.66 -13.54
CA PHE A 360 -17.91 7.29 -14.70
C PHE A 360 -18.83 7.28 -15.93
N TYR A 361 -19.46 6.18 -16.22
CA TYR A 361 -20.33 6.02 -17.39
C TYR A 361 -21.65 6.78 -17.22
N THR A 362 -22.20 6.76 -16.00
CA THR A 362 -23.39 7.59 -15.65
C THR A 362 -23.08 9.07 -15.88
N LEU A 363 -21.92 9.56 -15.45
CA LEU A 363 -21.51 10.94 -15.67
C LEU A 363 -21.40 11.26 -17.17
N LEU A 364 -20.83 10.36 -17.99
CA LEU A 364 -20.78 10.56 -19.45
C LEU A 364 -22.18 10.66 -20.08
N ASP A 365 -23.12 9.81 -19.64
CA ASP A 365 -24.52 9.89 -20.09
C ASP A 365 -25.17 11.22 -19.68
N GLU A 366 -24.89 11.75 -18.50
CA GLU A 366 -25.41 13.04 -18.02
C GLU A 366 -24.88 14.24 -18.81
N VAL A 367 -23.59 14.26 -19.16
CA VAL A 367 -22.94 15.42 -19.77
C VAL A 367 -22.98 15.38 -21.31
N LEU A 368 -23.03 14.20 -21.93
CA LEU A 368 -22.98 13.99 -23.37
C LEU A 368 -24.32 13.58 -23.98
N GLY A 369 -25.23 13.06 -23.15
CA GLY A 369 -26.56 12.58 -23.61
C GLY A 369 -27.58 13.69 -23.88
N LYS A 370 -27.20 14.94 -23.63
CA LYS A 370 -28.03 16.14 -23.87
C LYS A 370 -28.03 16.57 -25.31
#